data_833b965c266cfa6bcc22db16e1b55853
#
_entry.id   833b965c266cfa6bcc22db16e1b55853
#
_cell.length_a   1.000
_cell.length_b   1.000
_cell.length_c   1.000
_cell.angle_alpha   90.00
_cell.angle_beta   90.00
_cell.angle_gamma   90.00
#
_symmetry.space_group_name_H-M   'P 1'
#
loop_
_entity.id
_entity.type
_entity.pdbx_description
1 polymer ?
#
loop_
_entity_poly.entity_id
_entity_poly.type
_entity_poly.pdbx_seq_one_letter_code
_entity_poly.pdbx_strand_id
1 'polypeptide(L)'
;MHKQIAVVTGCAGFIGVTFTRLLLERGWLVYGIEKFTYVANDIEMQILINNYPDTFMVLKNDIKDIDRLPECDVVFNLAAESDVDNSIVNIDKFIDSNISGVKNLLEIITHKSVQIKHNKPLFFQVSTDEVYGDTIAGSFDETAPLMPSNPYAATKAAADMLIESWSRTHGLDYIIVRPSNNYGENQYPEKLIPTAVRCLQRGKKIKLHNSGLPIRSWTHVEDTAEAFILLYEKACRNNIYNIQSDYEQTNIITVTKIINTYFMGAIDIEIPDYDTHIDYSYDRPGQDVRYSISCESIKNYGWSPKKNFDEEIVKLVNYYKKRKWIW
;
A
#
# COMPACT_ATOMS: atom_id res chain seq x y z
N MET A 1 25.71 -6.08 -18.31
CA MET A 1 25.12 -5.47 -17.10
C MET A 1 24.49 -6.58 -16.29
N HIS A 2 24.71 -6.62 -14.97
CA HIS A 2 24.03 -7.57 -14.10
C HIS A 2 22.54 -7.21 -14.07
N LYS A 3 21.67 -8.19 -14.36
CA LYS A 3 20.23 -8.00 -14.33
C LYS A 3 19.79 -7.98 -12.86
N GLN A 4 19.09 -6.93 -12.43
CA GLN A 4 18.57 -6.83 -11.07
C GLN A 4 17.50 -7.89 -10.84
N ILE A 5 17.54 -8.56 -9.70
CA ILE A 5 16.63 -9.65 -9.33
C ILE A 5 15.86 -9.24 -8.07
N ALA A 6 14.53 -9.20 -8.15
CA ALA A 6 13.68 -8.89 -7.02
C ALA A 6 12.75 -10.06 -6.65
N VAL A 7 12.54 -10.25 -5.36
CA VAL A 7 11.36 -10.94 -4.84
C VAL A 7 10.34 -9.89 -4.43
N VAL A 8 9.11 -10.00 -4.92
CA VAL A 8 7.99 -9.12 -4.57
C VAL A 8 6.90 -9.96 -3.93
N THR A 9 6.69 -9.79 -2.61
CA THR A 9 5.58 -10.45 -1.93
C THR A 9 4.32 -9.60 -2.02
N GLY A 10 3.14 -10.22 -2.10
CA GLY A 10 1.90 -9.47 -2.32
C GLY A 10 1.82 -8.84 -3.71
N CYS A 11 2.45 -9.47 -4.70
CA CYS A 11 2.58 -8.93 -6.06
C CYS A 11 1.26 -8.78 -6.83
N ALA A 12 0.18 -9.48 -6.42
CA ALA A 12 -1.16 -9.33 -6.99
C ALA A 12 -2.05 -8.34 -6.22
N GLY A 13 -1.57 -7.77 -5.11
CA GLY A 13 -2.25 -6.70 -4.39
C GLY A 13 -2.22 -5.38 -5.17
N PHE A 14 -2.99 -4.40 -4.72
CA PHE A 14 -3.14 -3.09 -5.38
C PHE A 14 -1.80 -2.39 -5.67
N ILE A 15 -0.97 -2.16 -4.63
CA ILE A 15 0.36 -1.55 -4.81
C ILE A 15 1.29 -2.55 -5.51
N GLY A 16 1.21 -3.83 -5.15
CA GLY A 16 2.07 -4.89 -5.64
C GLY A 16 2.03 -5.07 -7.15
N VAL A 17 0.85 -5.07 -7.76
CA VAL A 17 0.70 -5.25 -9.22
C VAL A 17 1.27 -4.06 -9.99
N THR A 18 1.04 -2.83 -9.51
CA THR A 18 1.60 -1.62 -10.12
C THR A 18 3.12 -1.60 -10.02
N PHE A 19 3.65 -1.91 -8.83
CA PHE A 19 5.09 -1.96 -8.59
C PHE A 19 5.78 -3.07 -9.39
N THR A 20 5.20 -4.28 -9.42
CA THR A 20 5.72 -5.40 -10.22
C THR A 20 5.79 -5.03 -11.70
N ARG A 21 4.75 -4.40 -12.26
CA ARG A 21 4.74 -3.91 -13.64
C ARG A 21 5.90 -2.96 -13.90
N LEU A 22 6.12 -1.96 -13.04
CA LEU A 22 7.20 -0.99 -13.20
C LEU A 22 8.60 -1.62 -13.14
N LEU A 23 8.82 -2.64 -12.30
CA LEU A 23 10.08 -3.39 -12.27
C LEU A 23 10.31 -4.15 -13.59
N LEU A 24 9.28 -4.84 -14.09
CA LEU A 24 9.35 -5.59 -15.36
C LEU A 24 9.60 -4.68 -16.55
N GLU A 25 8.94 -3.53 -16.64
CA GLU A 25 9.17 -2.50 -17.66
C GLU A 25 10.61 -1.96 -17.65
N ARG A 26 11.28 -1.98 -16.48
CA ARG A 26 12.70 -1.64 -16.33
C ARG A 26 13.66 -2.80 -16.58
N GLY A 27 13.14 -3.96 -16.99
CA GLY A 27 13.94 -5.12 -17.36
C GLY A 27 14.44 -5.96 -16.18
N TRP A 28 13.86 -5.81 -14.99
CA TRP A 28 14.18 -6.65 -13.84
C TRP A 28 13.72 -8.09 -14.04
N LEU A 29 14.37 -9.02 -13.37
CA LEU A 29 13.84 -10.38 -13.13
C LEU A 29 13.07 -10.34 -11.82
N VAL A 30 11.78 -10.69 -11.85
CA VAL A 30 10.89 -10.60 -10.70
C VAL A 30 10.32 -11.98 -10.34
N TYR A 31 10.52 -12.37 -9.08
CA TYR A 31 9.83 -13.49 -8.46
C TYR A 31 8.69 -12.96 -7.59
N GLY A 32 7.45 -13.10 -8.04
CA GLY A 32 6.28 -12.78 -7.25
C GLY A 32 5.95 -13.89 -6.26
N ILE A 33 5.68 -13.56 -5.00
CA ILE A 33 5.11 -14.49 -4.01
C ILE A 33 3.73 -13.99 -3.63
N GLU A 34 2.70 -14.79 -3.89
CA GLU A 34 1.31 -14.37 -3.69
C GLU A 34 0.47 -15.52 -3.11
N LYS A 35 -0.33 -15.18 -2.12
CA LYS A 35 -1.27 -16.10 -1.48
C LYS A 35 -2.58 -16.25 -2.27
N PHE A 36 -2.89 -15.24 -3.11
CA PHE A 36 -4.14 -15.12 -3.86
C PHE A 36 -5.37 -15.11 -2.94
N THR A 37 -5.42 -14.09 -2.10
CA THR A 37 -6.60 -13.79 -1.29
C THR A 37 -7.69 -13.10 -2.13
N TYR A 38 -8.82 -12.78 -1.51
CA TYR A 38 -9.96 -12.10 -2.15
C TYR A 38 -9.62 -10.73 -2.78
N VAL A 39 -8.52 -10.08 -2.37
CA VAL A 39 -8.08 -8.78 -2.92
C VAL A 39 -7.11 -8.92 -4.10
N ALA A 40 -6.65 -10.13 -4.42
CA ALA A 40 -5.70 -10.35 -5.49
C ALA A 40 -6.30 -9.99 -6.86
N ASN A 41 -5.51 -9.33 -7.70
CA ASN A 41 -5.91 -8.99 -9.07
C ASN A 41 -5.43 -10.04 -10.06
N ASP A 42 -6.18 -11.14 -10.18
CA ASP A 42 -5.83 -12.28 -11.05
C ASP A 42 -5.74 -11.87 -12.53
N ILE A 43 -6.55 -10.89 -12.96
CA ILE A 43 -6.57 -10.44 -14.36
C ILE A 43 -5.26 -9.73 -14.70
N GLU A 44 -4.86 -8.75 -13.90
CA GLU A 44 -3.59 -8.05 -14.13
C GLU A 44 -2.38 -8.97 -13.98
N MET A 45 -2.42 -9.91 -13.03
CA MET A 45 -1.38 -10.92 -12.88
C MET A 45 -1.22 -11.77 -14.14
N GLN A 46 -2.33 -12.23 -14.73
CA GLN A 46 -2.28 -13.00 -15.96
C GLN A 46 -1.74 -12.18 -17.14
N ILE A 47 -2.09 -10.89 -17.22
CA ILE A 47 -1.54 -9.97 -18.22
C ILE A 47 -0.02 -9.84 -18.06
N LEU A 48 0.47 -9.65 -16.84
CA LEU A 48 1.91 -9.53 -16.58
C LEU A 48 2.65 -10.84 -16.91
N ILE A 49 2.13 -11.99 -16.50
CA ILE A 49 2.73 -13.31 -16.83
C ILE A 49 2.84 -13.49 -18.34
N ASN A 50 1.79 -13.16 -19.09
CA ASN A 50 1.79 -13.31 -20.54
C ASN A 50 2.74 -12.34 -21.26
N ASN A 51 2.85 -11.11 -20.76
CA ASN A 51 3.71 -10.07 -21.37
C ASN A 51 5.20 -10.23 -21.01
N TYR A 52 5.52 -10.89 -19.90
CA TYR A 52 6.87 -11.02 -19.37
C TYR A 52 7.24 -12.47 -19.01
N PRO A 53 7.06 -13.45 -19.94
CA PRO A 53 7.19 -14.87 -19.62
C PRO A 53 8.60 -15.29 -19.17
N ASP A 54 9.63 -14.58 -19.63
CA ASP A 54 11.05 -14.88 -19.31
C ASP A 54 11.58 -14.11 -18.09
N THR A 55 10.82 -13.17 -17.57
CA THR A 55 11.29 -12.26 -16.52
C THR A 55 10.35 -12.13 -15.33
N PHE A 56 9.19 -12.76 -15.40
CA PHE A 56 8.24 -12.80 -14.29
C PHE A 56 7.81 -14.23 -13.97
N MET A 57 8.05 -14.65 -12.74
CA MET A 57 7.65 -15.96 -12.21
C MET A 57 6.85 -15.75 -10.93
N VAL A 58 5.70 -16.42 -10.82
CA VAL A 58 4.81 -16.32 -9.65
C VAL A 58 4.80 -17.63 -8.89
N LEU A 59 5.09 -17.52 -7.59
CA LEU A 59 5.01 -18.60 -6.62
C LEU A 59 3.74 -18.41 -5.78
N LYS A 60 2.79 -19.32 -5.90
CA LYS A 60 1.56 -19.31 -5.09
C LYS A 60 1.85 -19.88 -3.72
N ASN A 61 2.13 -19.00 -2.76
CA ASN A 61 2.44 -19.38 -1.38
C ASN A 61 2.07 -18.25 -0.39
N ASP A 62 1.78 -18.64 0.84
CA ASP A 62 1.75 -17.70 1.97
C ASP A 62 3.18 -17.46 2.47
N ILE A 63 3.58 -16.20 2.67
CA ILE A 63 4.92 -15.84 3.14
C ILE A 63 5.28 -16.45 4.50
N LYS A 64 4.30 -16.80 5.32
CA LYS A 64 4.54 -17.48 6.60
C LYS A 64 4.93 -18.94 6.47
N ASP A 65 4.58 -19.58 5.34
CA ASP A 65 4.70 -21.04 5.13
C ASP A 65 5.82 -21.41 4.14
N ILE A 66 6.48 -20.42 3.50
CA ILE A 66 7.62 -20.71 2.63
C ILE A 66 8.86 -21.10 3.46
N ASP A 67 9.70 -21.96 2.90
CA ASP A 67 10.94 -22.43 3.52
C ASP A 67 12.22 -21.84 2.90
N ARG A 68 12.12 -21.23 1.72
CA ARG A 68 13.24 -20.63 0.98
C ARG A 68 12.77 -19.49 0.06
N LEU A 69 13.71 -18.64 -0.32
CA LEU A 69 13.55 -17.62 -1.35
C LEU A 69 14.44 -17.93 -2.55
N PRO A 70 14.06 -17.54 -3.77
CA PRO A 70 14.97 -17.45 -4.90
C PRO A 70 16.17 -16.54 -4.58
N GLU A 71 17.31 -16.76 -5.23
CA GLU A 71 18.43 -15.81 -5.16
C GLU A 71 17.97 -14.46 -5.72
N CYS A 72 18.20 -13.38 -4.96
CA CYS A 72 17.75 -12.04 -5.31
C CYS A 72 18.64 -10.95 -4.68
N ASP A 73 18.58 -9.75 -5.26
CA ASP A 73 19.26 -8.57 -4.73
C ASP A 73 18.43 -7.89 -3.63
N VAL A 74 17.10 -8.04 -3.70
CA VAL A 74 16.16 -7.39 -2.78
C VAL A 74 14.87 -8.20 -2.62
N VAL A 75 14.33 -8.17 -1.40
CA VAL A 75 12.98 -8.64 -1.09
C VAL A 75 12.11 -7.43 -0.79
N PHE A 76 11.21 -7.08 -1.71
CA PHE A 76 10.17 -6.09 -1.49
C PHE A 76 8.97 -6.76 -0.83
N ASN A 77 8.76 -6.50 0.45
CA ASN A 77 7.67 -7.08 1.20
C ASN A 77 6.45 -6.15 1.22
N LEU A 78 5.49 -6.42 0.30
CA LEU A 78 4.21 -5.74 0.20
C LEU A 78 3.05 -6.60 0.71
N ALA A 79 3.28 -7.90 0.95
CA ALA A 79 2.27 -8.79 1.48
C ALA A 79 1.81 -8.35 2.87
N ALA A 80 0.53 -8.06 3.00
CA ALA A 80 -0.09 -7.68 4.27
C ALA A 80 -1.62 -7.83 4.20
N GLU A 81 -2.25 -8.11 5.33
CA GLU A 81 -3.66 -7.79 5.55
C GLU A 81 -3.76 -6.30 5.92
N SER A 82 -4.68 -5.54 5.30
CA SER A 82 -4.69 -4.07 5.39
C SER A 82 -6.08 -3.44 5.59
N ASP A 83 -7.12 -4.23 5.83
CA ASP A 83 -8.45 -3.71 6.11
C ASP A 83 -8.65 -3.48 7.61
N VAL A 84 -8.79 -2.21 8.01
CA VAL A 84 -8.90 -1.83 9.43
C VAL A 84 -10.14 -2.43 10.08
N ASP A 85 -11.30 -2.42 9.39
CA ASP A 85 -12.55 -2.96 9.95
C ASP A 85 -12.43 -4.46 10.21
N ASN A 86 -11.83 -5.20 9.29
CA ASN A 86 -11.54 -6.62 9.48
C ASN A 86 -10.56 -6.87 10.64
N SER A 87 -9.59 -5.98 10.86
CA SER A 87 -8.63 -6.11 11.97
C SER A 87 -9.28 -5.95 13.35
N ILE A 88 -10.31 -5.10 13.44
CA ILE A 88 -11.09 -4.91 14.67
C ILE A 88 -11.95 -6.14 14.98
N VAL A 89 -12.48 -6.79 13.93
CA VAL A 89 -13.33 -7.99 14.08
C VAL A 89 -12.49 -9.23 14.42
N ASN A 90 -11.37 -9.43 13.70
CA ASN A 90 -10.47 -10.57 13.92
C ASN A 90 -9.04 -10.22 13.55
N ILE A 91 -8.17 -10.13 14.53
CA ILE A 91 -6.75 -9.79 14.37
C ILE A 91 -5.88 -10.95 13.87
N ASP A 92 -6.30 -12.22 13.99
CA ASP A 92 -5.43 -13.40 13.77
C ASP A 92 -4.79 -13.40 12.38
N LYS A 93 -5.57 -13.08 11.34
CA LYS A 93 -5.04 -12.99 9.96
C LYS A 93 -3.97 -11.90 9.81
N PHE A 94 -4.10 -10.81 10.57
CA PHE A 94 -3.15 -9.71 10.57
C PHE A 94 -1.85 -10.10 11.28
N ILE A 95 -1.94 -10.81 12.40
CA ILE A 95 -0.76 -11.38 13.08
C ILE A 95 -0.06 -12.38 12.16
N ASP A 96 -0.81 -13.28 11.52
CA ASP A 96 -0.29 -14.28 10.59
C ASP A 96 0.46 -13.64 9.43
N SER A 97 -0.16 -12.69 8.72
CA SER A 97 0.45 -12.08 7.54
C SER A 97 1.49 -11.02 7.91
N ASN A 98 1.15 -10.07 8.81
CA ASN A 98 1.96 -8.88 9.02
C ASN A 98 3.10 -9.09 10.02
N ILE A 99 3.00 -10.08 10.91
CA ILE A 99 4.03 -10.38 11.91
C ILE A 99 4.71 -11.73 11.62
N SER A 100 3.95 -12.83 11.59
CA SER A 100 4.53 -14.18 11.41
C SER A 100 5.13 -14.32 10.01
N GLY A 101 4.50 -13.79 8.98
CA GLY A 101 5.02 -13.77 7.62
C GLY A 101 6.32 -12.97 7.52
N VAL A 102 6.37 -11.77 8.11
CA VAL A 102 7.59 -10.95 8.15
C VAL A 102 8.70 -11.67 8.89
N LYS A 103 8.41 -12.21 10.09
CA LYS A 103 9.37 -13.02 10.87
C LYS A 103 9.94 -14.16 10.04
N ASN A 104 9.10 -14.93 9.30
CA ASN A 104 9.57 -16.02 8.48
C ASN A 104 10.51 -15.58 7.34
N LEU A 105 10.18 -14.46 6.66
CA LEU A 105 11.07 -13.88 5.64
C LEU A 105 12.43 -13.50 6.23
N LEU A 106 12.43 -12.84 7.39
CA LEU A 106 13.66 -12.45 8.09
C LEU A 106 14.52 -13.67 8.48
N GLU A 107 13.91 -14.75 8.98
CA GLU A 107 14.58 -16.00 9.30
C GLU A 107 15.19 -16.68 8.05
N ILE A 108 14.45 -16.71 6.93
CA ILE A 108 14.97 -17.28 5.69
C ILE A 108 16.20 -16.51 5.22
N ILE A 109 16.13 -15.18 5.19
CA ILE A 109 17.23 -14.33 4.73
C ILE A 109 18.47 -14.47 5.62
N THR A 110 18.29 -14.65 6.93
CA THR A 110 19.40 -14.62 7.89
C THR A 110 19.95 -15.99 8.25
N HIS A 111 19.10 -17.03 8.31
CA HIS A 111 19.46 -18.33 8.87
C HIS A 111 19.26 -19.52 7.94
N LYS A 112 18.24 -19.49 7.08
CA LYS A 112 17.86 -20.66 6.26
C LYS A 112 18.53 -20.69 4.89
N SER A 113 19.05 -19.59 4.40
CA SER A 113 19.61 -19.52 3.06
C SER A 113 21.08 -19.93 3.01
N VAL A 114 21.34 -21.21 3.14
CA VAL A 114 22.65 -21.83 2.91
C VAL A 114 23.12 -21.69 1.44
N GLN A 115 22.29 -21.24 0.55
CA GLN A 115 22.56 -21.10 -0.90
C GLN A 115 22.84 -19.66 -1.35
N ILE A 116 22.84 -18.66 -0.47
CA ILE A 116 23.25 -17.30 -0.84
C ILE A 116 24.77 -17.32 -1.00
N LYS A 117 25.25 -17.47 -2.24
CA LYS A 117 26.68 -17.44 -2.58
C LYS A 117 27.32 -16.06 -2.39
N HIS A 118 26.52 -15.03 -2.20
CA HIS A 118 26.91 -13.63 -2.10
C HIS A 118 26.19 -12.93 -0.94
N ASN A 119 26.14 -11.62 -0.91
CA ASN A 119 25.55 -10.83 0.18
C ASN A 119 24.08 -11.14 0.41
N LYS A 120 23.60 -11.00 1.67
CA LYS A 120 22.17 -11.05 2.01
C LYS A 120 21.42 -10.02 1.16
N PRO A 121 20.20 -10.35 0.64
CA PRO A 121 19.39 -9.37 -0.06
C PRO A 121 18.97 -8.23 0.89
N LEU A 122 18.79 -7.04 0.32
CA LEU A 122 18.13 -5.97 1.03
C LEU A 122 16.70 -6.38 1.39
N PHE A 123 16.27 -6.13 2.63
CA PHE A 123 14.86 -6.26 3.01
C PHE A 123 14.16 -4.92 2.92
N PHE A 124 13.24 -4.77 1.96
CA PHE A 124 12.47 -3.55 1.74
C PHE A 124 11.04 -3.77 2.24
N GLN A 125 10.68 -3.14 3.37
CA GLN A 125 9.38 -3.29 4.01
C GLN A 125 8.44 -2.15 3.62
N VAL A 126 7.26 -2.48 3.11
CA VAL A 126 6.17 -1.51 2.97
C VAL A 126 5.32 -1.55 4.25
N SER A 127 5.44 -0.51 5.06
CA SER A 127 4.68 -0.24 6.28
C SER A 127 3.50 0.70 5.97
N THR A 128 3.14 1.61 6.87
CA THR A 128 2.05 2.57 6.76
C THR A 128 2.29 3.77 7.67
N ASP A 129 1.78 4.95 7.33
CA ASP A 129 1.76 6.13 8.19
C ASP A 129 0.89 5.95 9.45
N GLU A 130 -0.06 5.01 9.42
CA GLU A 130 -0.94 4.71 10.56
C GLU A 130 -0.17 4.23 11.80
N VAL A 131 1.10 3.78 11.67
CA VAL A 131 1.92 3.36 12.80
C VAL A 131 2.25 4.50 13.77
N TYR A 132 2.22 5.76 13.29
CA TYR A 132 2.43 6.94 14.14
C TYR A 132 1.21 7.29 14.99
N GLY A 133 0.01 6.84 14.58
CA GLY A 133 -1.25 7.26 15.18
C GLY A 133 -1.74 8.59 14.63
N ASP A 134 -2.57 9.26 15.40
CA ASP A 134 -3.36 10.42 15.04
C ASP A 134 -2.63 11.73 15.38
N THR A 135 -2.79 12.78 14.56
CA THR A 135 -2.30 14.13 14.85
C THR A 135 -3.29 15.20 14.42
N ILE A 136 -3.59 16.14 15.33
CA ILE A 136 -4.46 17.29 15.04
C ILE A 136 -3.68 18.39 14.32
N ALA A 137 -2.38 18.54 14.60
CA ALA A 137 -1.53 19.60 14.06
C ALA A 137 -0.12 19.10 13.80
N GLY A 138 0.54 19.68 12.80
CA GLY A 138 1.89 19.29 12.40
C GLY A 138 1.90 18.01 11.57
N SER A 139 3.07 17.40 11.45
CA SER A 139 3.31 16.15 10.70
C SER A 139 4.39 15.36 11.42
N PHE A 140 4.25 14.03 11.45
CA PHE A 140 5.26 13.15 12.01
C PHE A 140 6.42 12.95 11.02
N ASP A 141 7.64 13.11 11.48
CA ASP A 141 8.82 12.65 10.77
C ASP A 141 9.15 11.19 11.13
N GLU A 142 10.17 10.64 10.49
CA GLU A 142 10.54 9.23 10.65
C GLU A 142 11.10 8.89 12.04
N THR A 143 11.42 9.89 12.87
CA THR A 143 11.91 9.74 14.26
C THR A 143 10.80 9.73 15.28
N ALA A 144 9.56 10.06 14.88
CA ALA A 144 8.43 10.10 15.79
C ALA A 144 8.11 8.73 16.40
N PRO A 145 7.67 8.68 17.68
CA PRO A 145 7.31 7.43 18.32
C PRO A 145 6.12 6.76 17.63
N LEU A 146 6.09 5.42 17.65
CA LEU A 146 4.98 4.65 17.12
C LEU A 146 3.86 4.57 18.17
N MET A 147 2.68 5.04 17.81
CA MET A 147 1.48 5.06 18.69
C MET A 147 0.23 4.61 17.91
N PRO A 148 0.22 3.39 17.36
CA PRO A 148 -0.89 2.92 16.51
C PRO A 148 -2.20 2.88 17.28
N SER A 149 -3.29 3.36 16.67
CA SER A 149 -4.62 3.48 17.25
C SER A 149 -5.57 2.31 16.93
N ASN A 150 -5.18 1.44 15.99
CA ASN A 150 -5.99 0.30 15.59
C ASN A 150 -5.14 -0.99 15.46
N PRO A 151 -5.78 -2.19 15.49
CA PRO A 151 -5.05 -3.45 15.47
C PRO A 151 -4.20 -3.67 14.20
N TYR A 152 -4.67 -3.24 13.01
CA TYR A 152 -3.87 -3.30 11.79
C TYR A 152 -2.58 -2.50 11.94
N ALA A 153 -2.68 -1.23 12.31
CA ALA A 153 -1.51 -0.36 12.49
C ALA A 153 -0.54 -0.92 13.55
N ALA A 154 -1.06 -1.52 14.63
CA ALA A 154 -0.24 -2.17 15.64
C ALA A 154 0.57 -3.35 15.09
N THR A 155 -0.01 -4.18 14.20
CA THR A 155 0.73 -5.27 13.56
C THR A 155 1.82 -4.77 12.61
N LYS A 156 1.58 -3.65 11.91
CA LYS A 156 2.60 -3.01 11.05
C LYS A 156 3.74 -2.41 11.88
N ALA A 157 3.42 -1.73 12.98
CA ALA A 157 4.42 -1.21 13.92
C ALA A 157 5.27 -2.34 14.52
N ALA A 158 4.66 -3.46 14.91
CA ALA A 158 5.38 -4.63 15.39
C ALA A 158 6.33 -5.21 14.34
N ALA A 159 5.92 -5.24 13.07
CA ALA A 159 6.78 -5.67 11.98
C ALA A 159 8.00 -4.73 11.81
N ASP A 160 7.79 -3.41 11.84
CA ASP A 160 8.87 -2.42 11.76
C ASP A 160 9.90 -2.66 12.89
N MET A 161 9.44 -2.83 14.13
CA MET A 161 10.29 -3.09 15.30
C MET A 161 11.05 -4.43 15.19
N LEU A 162 10.42 -5.47 14.62
CA LEU A 162 11.10 -6.74 14.35
C LEU A 162 12.25 -6.55 13.36
N ILE A 163 12.04 -5.84 12.27
CA ILE A 163 13.04 -5.59 11.23
C ILE A 163 14.24 -4.83 11.81
N GLU A 164 14.02 -3.77 12.56
CA GLU A 164 15.07 -3.01 13.21
C GLU A 164 15.88 -3.86 14.22
N SER A 165 15.18 -4.70 14.99
CA SER A 165 15.85 -5.62 15.92
C SER A 165 16.69 -6.68 15.19
N TRP A 166 16.17 -7.21 14.06
CA TRP A 166 16.88 -8.16 13.19
C TRP A 166 18.15 -7.56 12.56
N SER A 167 18.06 -6.31 12.13
CA SER A 167 19.22 -5.57 11.63
C SER A 167 20.33 -5.49 12.68
N ARG A 168 19.99 -5.12 13.92
CA ARG A 168 20.95 -5.00 15.02
C ARG A 168 21.56 -6.35 15.42
N THR A 169 20.77 -7.43 15.42
CA THR A 169 21.21 -8.74 15.94
C THR A 169 21.82 -9.65 14.87
N HIS A 170 21.39 -9.52 13.62
CA HIS A 170 21.78 -10.42 12.55
C HIS A 170 22.46 -9.72 11.36
N GLY A 171 22.66 -8.38 11.42
CA GLY A 171 23.30 -7.60 10.36
C GLY A 171 22.51 -7.66 9.04
N LEU A 172 21.20 -7.55 9.11
CA LEU A 172 20.33 -7.46 7.93
C LEU A 172 20.23 -5.99 7.50
N ASP A 173 20.53 -5.70 6.23
CA ASP A 173 20.23 -4.39 5.67
C ASP A 173 18.74 -4.27 5.33
N TYR A 174 18.16 -3.15 5.69
CA TYR A 174 16.74 -2.88 5.44
C TYR A 174 16.48 -1.45 4.94
N ILE A 175 15.31 -1.26 4.34
CA ILE A 175 14.61 0.01 4.16
C ILE A 175 13.16 -0.22 4.60
N ILE A 176 12.62 0.65 5.44
CA ILE A 176 11.20 0.68 5.79
C ILE A 176 10.60 1.91 5.14
N VAL A 177 9.46 1.75 4.44
CA VAL A 177 8.70 2.87 3.91
C VAL A 177 7.34 2.95 4.56
N ARG A 178 6.88 4.15 4.88
CA ARG A 178 5.59 4.43 5.51
C ARG A 178 4.78 5.34 4.57
N PRO A 179 4.09 4.75 3.59
CA PRO A 179 3.25 5.52 2.68
C PRO A 179 1.94 5.93 3.35
N SER A 180 1.42 7.10 2.95
CA SER A 180 0.06 7.56 3.25
C SER A 180 -0.98 6.78 2.44
N ASN A 181 -2.26 7.17 2.52
CA ASN A 181 -3.32 6.50 1.78
C ASN A 181 -3.04 6.51 0.27
N ASN A 182 -2.94 5.33 -0.31
CA ASN A 182 -2.73 5.17 -1.75
C ASN A 182 -4.07 5.09 -2.50
N TYR A 183 -4.11 5.68 -3.71
CA TYR A 183 -5.23 5.58 -4.62
C TYR A 183 -4.75 5.31 -6.05
N GLY A 184 -5.63 4.77 -6.90
CA GLY A 184 -5.30 4.46 -8.29
C GLY A 184 -6.19 3.37 -8.87
N GLU A 185 -5.88 2.94 -10.09
CA GLU A 185 -6.55 1.83 -10.74
C GLU A 185 -6.28 0.50 -10.00
N ASN A 186 -7.15 -0.47 -10.18
CA ASN A 186 -7.00 -1.81 -9.58
C ASN A 186 -7.11 -1.90 -8.05
N GLN A 187 -7.50 -0.83 -7.35
CA GLN A 187 -7.75 -0.88 -5.91
C GLN A 187 -9.01 -1.69 -5.62
N TYR A 188 -8.93 -2.59 -4.63
CA TYR A 188 -10.06 -3.45 -4.25
C TYR A 188 -11.21 -2.62 -3.64
N PRO A 189 -12.48 -2.96 -3.93
CA PRO A 189 -13.65 -2.16 -3.54
C PRO A 189 -14.07 -2.33 -2.07
N GLU A 190 -13.12 -2.41 -1.16
CA GLU A 190 -13.25 -2.15 0.27
C GLU A 190 -12.72 -0.75 0.63
N LYS A 191 -11.88 -0.16 -0.22
CA LYS A 191 -11.30 1.18 -0.02
C LYS A 191 -12.27 2.26 -0.53
N LEU A 192 -12.16 3.48 0.02
CA LEU A 192 -13.15 4.56 -0.12
C LEU A 192 -13.52 4.86 -1.57
N ILE A 193 -12.54 5.13 -2.44
CA ILE A 193 -12.81 5.57 -3.82
C ILE A 193 -13.53 4.50 -4.64
N PRO A 194 -13.02 3.25 -4.78
CA PRO A 194 -13.72 2.23 -5.53
C PRO A 194 -15.05 1.83 -4.89
N THR A 195 -15.15 1.83 -3.54
CA THR A 195 -16.44 1.59 -2.84
C THR A 195 -17.47 2.63 -3.19
N ALA A 196 -17.09 3.92 -3.18
CA ALA A 196 -18.01 5.01 -3.51
C ALA A 196 -18.58 4.85 -4.93
N VAL A 197 -17.72 4.63 -5.93
CA VAL A 197 -18.18 4.42 -7.31
C VAL A 197 -19.08 3.19 -7.44
N ARG A 198 -18.70 2.07 -6.79
CA ARG A 198 -19.53 0.85 -6.78
C ARG A 198 -20.90 1.07 -6.13
N CYS A 199 -20.97 1.85 -5.05
CA CYS A 199 -22.24 2.19 -4.42
C CYS A 199 -23.13 2.99 -5.38
N LEU A 200 -22.58 4.02 -6.05
CA LEU A 200 -23.31 4.83 -7.03
C LEU A 200 -23.84 3.99 -8.21
N GLN A 201 -23.01 3.06 -8.75
CA GLN A 201 -23.44 2.14 -9.80
C GLN A 201 -24.63 1.26 -9.39
N ARG A 202 -24.73 0.92 -8.10
CA ARG A 202 -25.76 0.03 -7.54
C ARG A 202 -26.95 0.80 -6.94
N GLY A 203 -26.98 2.12 -7.05
CA GLY A 203 -28.00 2.96 -6.41
C GLY A 203 -28.01 2.86 -4.89
N LYS A 204 -26.86 2.56 -4.27
CA LYS A 204 -26.71 2.44 -2.82
C LYS A 204 -26.01 3.68 -2.26
N LYS A 205 -26.35 4.02 -1.00
CA LYS A 205 -25.64 5.09 -0.29
C LYS A 205 -24.21 4.69 0.05
N ILE A 206 -23.30 5.67 -0.02
CA ILE A 206 -21.90 5.56 0.38
C ILE A 206 -21.83 5.74 1.89
N LYS A 207 -21.32 4.75 2.61
CA LYS A 207 -21.14 4.83 4.07
C LYS A 207 -19.91 5.65 4.40
N LEU A 208 -20.08 6.70 5.19
CA LEU A 208 -18.99 7.53 5.69
C LEU A 208 -18.87 7.41 7.20
N HIS A 209 -17.72 6.90 7.66
CA HIS A 209 -17.39 6.89 9.09
C HIS A 209 -17.21 8.32 9.62
N ASN A 210 -17.72 8.58 10.83
CA ASN A 210 -17.57 9.84 11.55
C ASN A 210 -17.93 11.04 10.66
N SER A 211 -19.09 10.94 9.97
CA SER A 211 -19.62 11.98 9.06
C SER A 211 -18.65 12.40 7.93
N GLY A 212 -17.63 11.58 7.64
CA GLY A 212 -16.62 11.91 6.62
C GLY A 212 -15.63 13.01 7.00
N LEU A 213 -15.57 13.40 8.27
CA LEU A 213 -14.67 14.43 8.78
C LEU A 213 -13.19 14.00 8.86
N PRO A 214 -12.83 12.71 9.00
CA PRO A 214 -11.43 12.31 8.98
C PRO A 214 -10.69 12.81 7.74
N ILE A 215 -9.50 13.37 8.00
CA ILE A 215 -8.60 13.92 6.96
C ILE A 215 -7.62 12.84 6.53
N ARG A 216 -7.41 12.72 5.22
CA ARG A 216 -6.43 11.78 4.64
C ARG A 216 -5.58 12.46 3.58
N SER A 217 -4.33 12.07 3.54
CA SER A 217 -3.45 12.38 2.42
C SER A 217 -3.59 11.31 1.35
N TRP A 218 -3.66 11.72 0.10
CA TRP A 218 -3.91 10.84 -1.05
C TRP A 218 -2.71 10.82 -1.98
N THR A 219 -1.95 9.73 -1.97
CA THR A 219 -0.79 9.52 -2.85
C THR A 219 -1.13 8.54 -3.96
N HIS A 220 -0.85 8.91 -5.21
CA HIS A 220 -1.11 8.01 -6.32
C HIS A 220 -0.19 6.79 -6.26
N VAL A 221 -0.73 5.60 -6.56
CA VAL A 221 0.01 4.33 -6.45
C VAL A 221 1.26 4.28 -7.34
N GLU A 222 1.24 4.94 -8.51
CA GLU A 222 2.43 5.03 -9.38
C GLU A 222 3.52 5.92 -8.75
N ASP A 223 3.17 7.03 -8.09
CA ASP A 223 4.14 7.87 -7.40
C ASP A 223 4.77 7.12 -6.21
N THR A 224 3.97 6.32 -5.51
CA THR A 224 4.48 5.44 -4.44
C THR A 224 5.42 4.37 -4.99
N ALA A 225 5.06 3.72 -6.09
CA ALA A 225 5.90 2.69 -6.70
C ALA A 225 7.23 3.27 -7.25
N GLU A 226 7.20 4.46 -7.82
CA GLU A 226 8.41 5.20 -8.22
C GLU A 226 9.28 5.57 -7.02
N ALA A 227 8.67 5.95 -5.89
CA ALA A 227 9.38 6.21 -4.64
C ALA A 227 10.14 4.96 -4.15
N PHE A 228 9.54 3.76 -4.23
CA PHE A 228 10.19 2.52 -3.82
C PHE A 228 11.45 2.24 -4.65
N ILE A 229 11.38 2.43 -5.97
CA ILE A 229 12.53 2.24 -6.86
C ILE A 229 13.63 3.24 -6.55
N LEU A 230 13.28 4.52 -6.42
CA LEU A 230 14.24 5.58 -6.08
C LEU A 230 14.95 5.28 -4.76
N LEU A 231 14.21 4.88 -3.73
CA LEU A 231 14.79 4.55 -2.42
C LEU A 231 15.69 3.31 -2.49
N TYR A 232 15.29 2.29 -3.24
CA TYR A 232 16.16 1.13 -3.47
C TYR A 232 17.50 1.52 -4.12
N GLU A 233 17.45 2.38 -5.13
CA GLU A 233 18.63 2.77 -5.92
C GLU A 233 19.56 3.76 -5.21
N LYS A 234 19.01 4.68 -4.43
CA LYS A 234 19.76 5.86 -3.94
C LYS A 234 19.79 6.03 -2.43
N ALA A 235 18.83 5.48 -1.69
CA ALA A 235 18.72 5.78 -0.28
C ALA A 235 19.73 5.05 0.60
N CYS A 236 20.02 5.64 1.76
CA CYS A 236 20.80 4.97 2.79
C CYS A 236 20.06 3.75 3.34
N ARG A 237 20.78 2.65 3.52
CA ARG A 237 20.25 1.45 4.17
C ARG A 237 20.04 1.70 5.67
N ASN A 238 19.25 0.82 6.29
CA ASN A 238 18.96 0.85 7.73
C ASN A 238 18.27 2.14 8.17
N ASN A 239 17.36 2.63 7.31
CA ASN A 239 16.59 3.84 7.53
C ASN A 239 15.10 3.64 7.18
N ILE A 240 14.30 4.57 7.69
CA ILE A 240 12.86 4.67 7.47
C ILE A 240 12.60 5.88 6.57
N TYR A 241 11.60 5.80 5.69
CA TYR A 241 11.22 6.87 4.79
C TYR A 241 9.70 7.01 4.70
N ASN A 242 9.20 8.20 4.98
CA ASN A 242 7.80 8.55 4.79
C ASN A 242 7.53 8.90 3.31
N ILE A 243 6.34 8.53 2.80
CA ILE A 243 5.92 8.81 1.43
C ILE A 243 4.51 9.38 1.45
N GLN A 244 4.36 10.65 1.12
CA GLN A 244 3.08 11.35 1.08
C GLN A 244 3.08 12.39 -0.05
N SER A 245 1.93 12.54 -0.74
CA SER A 245 1.71 13.70 -1.59
C SER A 245 1.37 14.93 -0.75
N ASP A 246 1.45 16.11 -1.36
CA ASP A 246 1.07 17.35 -0.68
C ASP A 246 -0.46 17.59 -0.66
N TYR A 247 -1.27 16.55 -0.97
CA TYR A 247 -2.72 16.67 -1.08
C TYR A 247 -3.42 16.01 0.10
N GLU A 248 -3.96 16.82 1.01
CA GLU A 248 -4.77 16.39 2.15
C GLU A 248 -6.19 16.94 2.04
N GLN A 249 -7.19 16.12 2.37
CA GLN A 249 -8.57 16.59 2.53
C GLN A 249 -9.44 15.62 3.33
N THR A 250 -10.62 16.09 3.74
CA THR A 250 -11.60 15.25 4.42
C THR A 250 -12.20 14.20 3.48
N ASN A 251 -12.61 13.07 4.06
CA ASN A 251 -13.28 12.01 3.28
C ASN A 251 -14.59 12.50 2.65
N ILE A 252 -15.33 13.41 3.31
CA ILE A 252 -16.55 13.97 2.75
C ILE A 252 -16.28 14.76 1.46
N ILE A 253 -15.24 15.60 1.43
CA ILE A 253 -14.84 16.34 0.22
C ILE A 253 -14.43 15.36 -0.89
N THR A 254 -13.66 14.33 -0.56
CA THR A 254 -13.29 13.29 -1.53
C THR A 254 -14.53 12.62 -2.13
N VAL A 255 -15.50 12.26 -1.30
CA VAL A 255 -16.74 11.60 -1.76
C VAL A 255 -17.61 12.55 -2.58
N THR A 256 -17.73 13.82 -2.22
CA THR A 256 -18.49 14.79 -3.03
C THR A 256 -17.87 15.01 -4.41
N LYS A 257 -16.53 15.06 -4.52
CA LYS A 257 -15.82 15.08 -5.82
C LYS A 257 -16.13 13.83 -6.64
N ILE A 258 -16.16 12.64 -6.03
CA ILE A 258 -16.53 11.39 -6.72
C ILE A 258 -17.97 11.44 -7.21
N ILE A 259 -18.92 11.88 -6.41
CA ILE A 259 -20.34 11.99 -6.78
C ILE A 259 -20.49 12.97 -7.95
N ASN A 260 -19.91 14.17 -7.85
CA ASN A 260 -19.94 15.17 -8.91
C ASN A 260 -19.37 14.63 -10.22
N THR A 261 -18.19 14.01 -10.17
CA THR A 261 -17.57 13.41 -11.35
C THR A 261 -18.43 12.28 -11.94
N TYR A 262 -19.04 11.47 -11.08
CA TYR A 262 -19.85 10.33 -11.51
C TYR A 262 -21.09 10.77 -12.29
N PHE A 263 -21.81 11.80 -11.83
CA PHE A 263 -23.04 12.27 -12.44
C PHE A 263 -22.81 13.36 -13.48
N MET A 264 -21.93 14.29 -13.22
CA MET A 264 -21.75 15.52 -14.02
C MET A 264 -20.49 15.52 -14.87
N GLY A 265 -19.57 14.60 -14.63
CA GLY A 265 -18.28 14.54 -15.32
C GLY A 265 -17.26 15.60 -14.87
N ALA A 266 -17.54 16.38 -13.83
CA ALA A 266 -16.67 17.42 -13.29
C ALA A 266 -16.69 17.42 -11.76
N ILE A 267 -15.59 17.88 -11.13
CA ILE A 267 -15.42 17.86 -9.67
C ILE A 267 -16.06 19.06 -8.95
N ASP A 268 -16.22 20.19 -9.68
CA ASP A 268 -16.61 21.48 -9.09
C ASP A 268 -18.08 21.84 -9.29
N ILE A 269 -18.88 20.89 -9.76
CA ILE A 269 -20.32 21.08 -9.93
C ILE A 269 -21.03 20.57 -8.69
N GLU A 270 -21.81 21.43 -8.05
CA GLU A 270 -22.59 21.08 -6.86
C GLU A 270 -23.83 20.26 -7.25
N ILE A 271 -24.01 19.13 -6.59
CA ILE A 271 -25.22 18.33 -6.68
C ILE A 271 -26.17 18.79 -5.56
N PRO A 272 -27.44 19.11 -5.87
CA PRO A 272 -28.33 19.75 -4.88
C PRO A 272 -28.64 18.91 -3.64
N ASP A 273 -28.42 17.59 -3.68
CA ASP A 273 -28.76 16.70 -2.57
C ASP A 273 -27.76 15.53 -2.45
N TYR A 274 -26.64 15.77 -1.76
CA TYR A 274 -25.67 14.73 -1.43
C TYR A 274 -26.23 13.69 -0.44
N ASP A 275 -27.22 14.04 0.38
CA ASP A 275 -27.79 13.15 1.40
C ASP A 275 -28.53 11.96 0.79
N THR A 276 -28.98 12.06 -0.47
CA THR A 276 -29.50 10.91 -1.21
C THR A 276 -28.44 9.86 -1.52
N HIS A 277 -27.17 10.25 -1.55
CA HIS A 277 -26.05 9.40 -1.94
C HIS A 277 -25.13 8.98 -0.78
N ILE A 278 -25.23 9.61 0.38
CA ILE A 278 -24.36 9.40 1.54
C ILE A 278 -25.16 8.91 2.74
N ASP A 279 -24.58 7.97 3.48
CA ASP A 279 -25.03 7.48 4.77
C ASP A 279 -24.02 7.88 5.84
N TYR A 280 -24.41 8.82 6.69
CA TYR A 280 -23.58 9.38 7.76
C TYR A 280 -23.73 8.63 9.10
N SER A 281 -24.55 7.58 9.15
CA SER A 281 -24.89 6.89 10.39
C SER A 281 -23.80 5.93 10.91
N TYR A 282 -22.66 5.91 10.24
CA TYR A 282 -21.56 4.99 10.54
C TYR A 282 -20.45 5.65 11.34
N ASP A 283 -20.16 5.08 12.53
CA ASP A 283 -18.98 5.42 13.31
C ASP A 283 -18.07 4.20 13.45
N ARG A 284 -16.75 4.42 13.31
CA ARG A 284 -15.74 3.39 13.53
C ARG A 284 -15.07 3.64 14.87
N PRO A 285 -15.05 2.66 15.81
CA PRO A 285 -14.25 2.77 17.02
C PRO A 285 -12.76 2.96 16.69
N GLY A 286 -12.09 3.86 17.39
CA GLY A 286 -10.65 4.14 17.15
C GLY A 286 -10.36 4.79 15.80
N GLN A 287 -11.34 5.52 15.24
CA GLN A 287 -11.13 6.24 13.98
C GLN A 287 -10.23 7.46 14.18
N ASP A 288 -9.06 7.44 13.56
CA ASP A 288 -8.14 8.56 13.56
C ASP A 288 -8.70 9.77 12.80
N VAL A 289 -8.50 10.95 13.39
CA VAL A 289 -8.97 12.23 12.83
C VAL A 289 -8.12 12.62 11.62
N ARG A 290 -6.80 12.56 11.75
CA ARG A 290 -5.88 12.95 10.68
C ARG A 290 -4.58 12.16 10.74
N TYR A 291 -4.14 11.66 9.60
CA TYR A 291 -2.77 11.19 9.37
C TYR A 291 -2.00 12.25 8.60
N SER A 292 -0.82 12.61 9.10
CA SER A 292 0.07 13.53 8.40
C SER A 292 1.51 13.21 8.72
N ILE A 293 2.32 13.07 7.68
CA ILE A 293 3.73 12.70 7.76
C ILE A 293 4.59 13.68 6.96
N SER A 294 5.81 13.94 7.41
CA SER A 294 6.79 14.72 6.68
C SER A 294 7.55 13.83 5.70
N CYS A 295 7.72 14.30 4.47
CA CYS A 295 8.45 13.60 3.41
C CYS A 295 9.79 14.25 3.06
N GLU A 296 10.35 15.07 3.95
CA GLU A 296 11.60 15.78 3.67
C GLU A 296 12.77 14.83 3.41
N SER A 297 12.80 13.69 4.10
CA SER A 297 13.85 12.69 3.91
C SER A 297 13.89 12.14 2.48
N ILE A 298 12.75 11.78 1.90
CA ILE A 298 12.71 11.25 0.52
C ILE A 298 12.89 12.37 -0.51
N LYS A 299 12.41 13.59 -0.24
CA LYS A 299 12.62 14.76 -1.12
C LYS A 299 14.10 15.07 -1.32
N ASN A 300 14.96 14.83 -0.32
CA ASN A 300 16.41 14.99 -0.43
C ASN A 300 17.06 14.05 -1.46
N TYR A 301 16.40 12.95 -1.82
CA TYR A 301 16.81 12.07 -2.92
C TYR A 301 16.24 12.47 -4.28
N GLY A 302 15.46 13.57 -4.34
CA GLY A 302 14.86 14.10 -5.57
C GLY A 302 13.49 13.54 -5.91
N TRP A 303 12.80 12.88 -4.96
CA TRP A 303 11.42 12.46 -5.16
C TRP A 303 10.44 13.63 -4.98
N SER A 304 9.44 13.64 -5.83
CA SER A 304 8.23 14.45 -5.66
C SER A 304 7.05 13.74 -6.32
N PRO A 305 5.83 13.86 -5.78
CA PRO A 305 4.64 13.32 -6.43
C PRO A 305 4.42 14.04 -7.78
N LYS A 306 4.07 13.25 -8.81
CA LYS A 306 3.85 13.75 -10.18
C LYS A 306 2.37 13.83 -10.54
N LYS A 307 1.54 13.06 -9.83
CA LYS A 307 0.11 12.95 -10.12
C LYS A 307 -0.68 13.98 -9.33
N ASN A 308 -1.54 14.72 -10.01
CA ASN A 308 -2.48 15.65 -9.39
C ASN A 308 -3.76 14.91 -9.03
N PHE A 309 -4.19 14.99 -7.77
CA PHE A 309 -5.37 14.25 -7.30
C PHE A 309 -6.65 14.64 -8.06
N ASP A 310 -6.88 15.94 -8.29
CA ASP A 310 -8.12 16.43 -8.92
C ASP A 310 -8.22 16.03 -10.40
N GLU A 311 -7.09 15.86 -11.09
CA GLU A 311 -7.07 15.31 -12.44
C GLU A 311 -7.25 13.78 -12.44
N GLU A 312 -6.54 13.10 -11.54
CA GLU A 312 -6.55 11.64 -11.49
C GLU A 312 -7.89 11.08 -10.98
N ILE A 313 -8.59 11.78 -10.05
CA ILE A 313 -9.88 11.31 -9.55
C ILE A 313 -10.94 11.26 -10.66
N VAL A 314 -10.90 12.20 -11.62
CA VAL A 314 -11.79 12.18 -12.79
C VAL A 314 -11.55 10.95 -13.66
N LYS A 315 -10.29 10.64 -13.95
CA LYS A 315 -9.90 9.46 -14.73
C LYS A 315 -10.33 8.18 -13.99
N LEU A 316 -10.07 8.12 -12.68
CA LEU A 316 -10.31 6.97 -11.85
C LEU A 316 -11.81 6.67 -11.67
N VAL A 317 -12.64 7.69 -11.46
CA VAL A 317 -14.10 7.52 -11.41
C VAL A 317 -14.61 6.96 -12.74
N ASN A 318 -14.13 7.49 -13.88
CA ASN A 318 -14.49 6.99 -15.21
C ASN A 318 -13.99 5.55 -15.46
N TYR A 319 -12.81 5.21 -14.97
CA TYR A 319 -12.27 3.84 -15.01
C TYR A 319 -13.17 2.88 -14.24
N TYR A 320 -13.48 3.18 -12.97
CA TYR A 320 -14.32 2.32 -12.15
C TYR A 320 -15.79 2.29 -12.63
N LYS A 321 -16.31 3.37 -13.20
CA LYS A 321 -17.66 3.42 -13.78
C LYS A 321 -17.85 2.44 -14.94
N LYS A 322 -16.79 2.15 -15.69
CA LYS A 322 -16.80 1.18 -16.81
C LYS A 322 -16.54 -0.25 -16.35
N ARG A 323 -16.01 -0.44 -15.15
CA ARG A 323 -15.61 -1.76 -14.64
C ARG A 323 -16.83 -2.59 -14.24
N LYS A 324 -16.92 -3.80 -14.77
CA LYS A 324 -17.84 -4.79 -14.23
C LYS A 324 -17.18 -5.40 -12.98
N TRP A 325 -17.75 -5.12 -11.82
CA TRP A 325 -17.29 -5.69 -10.56
C TRP A 325 -17.64 -7.18 -10.50
N ILE A 326 -16.65 -8.03 -10.65
CA ILE A 326 -16.80 -9.50 -10.69
C ILE A 326 -16.64 -10.10 -9.27
N TRP A 327 -16.58 -9.26 -8.23
CA TRP A 327 -16.43 -9.68 -6.83
C TRP A 327 -17.74 -9.87 -6.11
#